data_d4fa9e38fa9ddd4bba17529e6d62db63
#
_entry.id   d4fa9e38fa9ddd4bba17529e6d62db63
#
_cell.length_a   1.000
_cell.length_b   1.000
_cell.length_c   1.000
_cell.angle_alpha   90.00
_cell.angle_beta   90.00
_cell.angle_gamma   90.00
#
_symmetry.space_group_name_H-M   'P 1'
#
loop_
_entity.id
_entity.type
_entity.pdbx_description
1 polymer ?
#
loop_
_entity_poly.entity_id
_entity_poly.type
_entity_poly.pdbx_seq_one_letter_code
_entity_poly.pdbx_strand_id
1 'polypeptide(L)'
;MIAELLLKEGKKPAIISRGYKSGLEKKGGVVSDGKSILVSQKEAGDEPYMMALRLPTVPVLVGKDRKVSAKKAVALGADVLLLDDGFQYWGLDRDRDIVLIDCMNPFGYFHALPRGLLREPLTALGRASLFLLTKSDKASDEEKLKIKRVLRHYGRTTPILGTAHSP
;
A
#
# COMPACT_ATOMS: atom_id res chain seq x y z
N MET A 1 3.09 9.85 3.56
CA MET A 1 4.12 10.04 2.51
C MET A 1 3.52 10.12 1.10
N ILE A 2 3.01 9.05 0.45
CA ILE A 2 2.43 9.18 -0.92
C ILE A 2 1.22 10.12 -0.94
N ALA A 3 0.28 9.97 0.00
CA ALA A 3 -0.88 10.86 0.11
C ALA A 3 -0.47 12.33 0.31
N GLU A 4 0.54 12.60 1.14
CA GLU A 4 1.06 13.96 1.36
C GLU A 4 1.70 14.57 0.11
N LEU A 5 2.40 13.74 -0.70
CA LEU A 5 2.95 14.19 -1.97
C LEU A 5 1.82 14.54 -2.96
N LEU A 6 0.79 13.70 -3.04
CA LEU A 6 -0.37 13.97 -3.90
C LEU A 6 -1.11 15.23 -3.47
N LEU A 7 -1.27 15.47 -2.16
CA LEU A 7 -1.87 16.72 -1.66
C LEU A 7 -1.03 17.95 -2.06
N LYS A 8 0.31 17.86 -2.00
CA LYS A 8 1.20 18.95 -2.44
C LYS A 8 1.07 19.25 -3.94
N GLU A 9 0.78 18.22 -4.74
CA GLU A 9 0.50 18.32 -6.18
C GLU A 9 -0.95 18.73 -6.50
N GLY A 10 -1.72 19.15 -5.47
CA GLY A 10 -3.10 19.59 -5.64
C GLY A 10 -4.11 18.49 -5.94
N LYS A 11 -3.72 17.22 -5.76
CA LYS A 11 -4.61 16.07 -5.92
C LYS A 11 -5.46 15.85 -4.67
N LYS A 12 -6.55 15.13 -4.83
CA LYS A 12 -7.47 14.76 -3.74
C LYS A 12 -7.40 13.24 -3.49
N PRO A 13 -6.36 12.74 -2.79
CA PRO A 13 -6.24 11.32 -2.52
C PRO A 13 -7.28 10.83 -1.53
N ALA A 14 -7.69 9.56 -1.67
CA ALA A 14 -8.34 8.79 -0.62
C ALA A 14 -7.62 7.47 -0.39
N ILE A 15 -7.59 6.98 0.85
CA ILE A 15 -6.96 5.72 1.21
C ILE A 15 -8.03 4.65 1.38
N ILE A 16 -7.80 3.50 0.77
CA ILE A 16 -8.67 2.32 0.87
C ILE A 16 -7.87 1.16 1.43
N SER A 17 -8.21 0.73 2.62
CA SER A 17 -7.61 -0.44 3.28
C SER A 17 -8.63 -1.57 3.41
N ARG A 18 -8.16 -2.78 3.70
CA ARG A 18 -9.02 -3.92 4.01
C ARG A 18 -9.69 -3.77 5.38
N GLY A 19 -9.00 -3.16 6.33
CA GLY A 19 -9.43 -3.14 7.74
C GLY A 19 -9.40 -4.53 8.35
N TYR A 20 -8.30 -5.27 8.17
CA TYR A 20 -8.15 -6.66 8.63
C TYR A 20 -8.51 -6.82 10.10
N LYS A 21 -9.38 -7.78 10.41
CA LYS A 21 -9.95 -8.05 11.77
C LYS A 21 -10.68 -6.87 12.42
N SER A 22 -11.00 -5.83 11.68
CA SER A 22 -11.81 -4.71 12.18
C SER A 22 -13.31 -4.98 12.13
N GLY A 23 -14.08 -4.19 12.88
CA GLY A 23 -15.55 -4.26 12.84
C GLY A 23 -16.14 -3.93 11.47
N LEU A 24 -15.43 -3.13 10.67
CA LEU A 24 -15.84 -2.70 9.33
C LEU A 24 -15.32 -3.60 8.20
N GLU A 25 -14.45 -4.58 8.44
CA GLU A 25 -13.85 -5.41 7.38
C GLU A 25 -14.90 -5.99 6.42
N LYS A 26 -15.97 -6.58 6.95
CA LYS A 26 -17.01 -7.25 6.15
C LYS A 26 -18.01 -6.29 5.54
N LYS A 27 -18.55 -5.37 6.33
CA LYS A 27 -19.62 -4.46 5.91
C LYS A 27 -19.11 -3.21 5.16
N GLY A 28 -17.83 -2.92 5.28
CA GLY A 28 -17.22 -1.71 4.76
C GLY A 28 -17.68 -0.45 5.48
N GLY A 29 -16.88 0.62 5.42
CA GLY A 29 -17.26 1.90 6.01
C GLY A 29 -16.24 3.00 5.75
N VAL A 30 -16.65 4.22 6.08
CA VAL A 30 -15.82 5.41 6.08
C VAL A 30 -15.25 5.58 7.48
N VAL A 31 -13.93 5.55 7.59
CA VAL A 31 -13.21 5.81 8.85
C VAL A 31 -13.06 7.31 9.07
N SER A 32 -12.66 8.01 8.00
CA SER A 32 -12.59 9.47 7.94
C SER A 32 -13.11 9.95 6.60
N ASP A 33 -13.87 11.03 6.60
CA ASP A 33 -14.35 11.70 5.39
C ASP A 33 -13.40 12.82 4.90
N GLY A 34 -12.22 12.95 5.54
CA GLY A 34 -11.28 14.04 5.30
C GLY A 34 -11.61 15.34 6.07
N LYS A 35 -12.57 15.29 7.01
CA LYS A 35 -12.92 16.38 7.91
C LYS A 35 -13.00 15.90 9.35
N SER A 36 -13.55 14.70 9.54
CA SER A 36 -13.80 14.09 10.85
C SER A 36 -13.53 12.59 10.81
N ILE A 37 -13.14 12.03 11.95
CA ILE A 37 -13.10 10.60 12.18
C ILE A 37 -14.51 10.16 12.60
N LEU A 38 -15.10 9.21 11.87
CA LEU A 38 -16.51 8.85 11.99
C LEU A 38 -16.77 7.58 12.80
N VAL A 39 -15.72 6.84 13.14
CA VAL A 39 -15.81 5.56 13.83
C VAL A 39 -14.68 5.40 14.86
N SER A 40 -14.87 4.49 15.80
CA SER A 40 -13.85 4.18 16.79
C SER A 40 -12.68 3.37 16.19
N GLN A 41 -11.53 3.38 16.87
CA GLN A 41 -10.37 2.55 16.51
C GLN A 41 -10.73 1.06 16.38
N LYS A 42 -11.54 0.53 17.31
CA LYS A 42 -11.99 -0.86 17.28
C LYS A 42 -12.79 -1.21 16.02
N GLU A 43 -13.58 -0.26 15.52
CA GLU A 43 -14.35 -0.44 14.29
C GLU A 43 -13.50 -0.29 13.04
N ALA A 44 -12.58 0.68 13.04
CA ALA A 44 -11.70 0.97 11.90
C ALA A 44 -10.60 -0.08 11.71
N GLY A 45 -10.03 -0.56 12.82
CA GLY A 45 -8.72 -1.24 12.88
C GLY A 45 -7.58 -0.24 13.09
N ASP A 46 -6.47 -0.71 13.67
CA ASP A 46 -5.38 0.17 14.11
C ASP A 46 -4.75 0.96 12.99
N GLU A 47 -4.38 0.32 11.88
CA GLU A 47 -3.71 0.96 10.75
C GLU A 47 -4.59 2.02 10.06
N PRO A 48 -5.85 1.74 9.65
CA PRO A 48 -6.71 2.76 9.05
C PRO A 48 -7.03 3.90 10.01
N TYR A 49 -7.18 3.63 11.30
CA TYR A 49 -7.43 4.66 12.30
C TYR A 49 -6.21 5.59 12.47
N MET A 50 -5.01 5.01 12.53
CA MET A 50 -3.74 5.78 12.57
C MET A 50 -3.57 6.63 11.30
N MET A 51 -3.90 6.08 10.11
CA MET A 51 -3.86 6.83 8.85
C MET A 51 -4.81 8.05 8.89
N ALA A 52 -6.02 7.86 9.41
CA ALA A 52 -7.01 8.94 9.56
C ALA A 52 -6.55 10.04 10.53
N LEU A 53 -5.89 9.67 11.63
CA LEU A 53 -5.31 10.63 12.56
C LEU A 53 -4.15 11.43 11.93
N ARG A 54 -3.28 10.74 11.19
CA ARG A 54 -2.09 11.35 10.58
C ARG A 54 -2.41 12.23 9.37
N LEU A 55 -3.49 11.91 8.66
CA LEU A 55 -3.89 12.55 7.42
C LEU A 55 -5.33 13.10 7.53
N PRO A 56 -5.56 14.13 8.35
CA PRO A 56 -6.92 14.58 8.70
C PRO A 56 -7.74 15.11 7.51
N THR A 57 -7.08 15.50 6.41
CA THR A 57 -7.73 15.99 5.19
C THR A 57 -7.94 14.92 4.12
N VAL A 58 -7.52 13.67 4.39
CA VAL A 58 -7.61 12.56 3.44
C VAL A 58 -8.71 11.60 3.89
N PRO A 59 -9.71 11.32 3.04
CA PRO A 59 -10.67 10.27 3.33
C PRO A 59 -9.99 8.91 3.48
N VAL A 60 -10.36 8.17 4.52
CA VAL A 60 -9.89 6.80 4.78
C VAL A 60 -11.09 5.89 4.85
N LEU A 61 -11.10 4.86 4.01
CA LEU A 61 -12.17 3.89 3.92
C LEU A 61 -11.64 2.48 4.14
N VAL A 62 -12.47 1.64 4.72
CA VAL A 62 -12.15 0.22 4.93
C VAL A 62 -13.24 -0.67 4.34
N GLY A 63 -12.84 -1.87 3.95
CA GLY A 63 -13.76 -2.89 3.49
C GLY A 63 -13.07 -3.98 2.67
N LYS A 64 -13.59 -5.22 2.82
CA LYS A 64 -13.13 -6.37 2.02
C LYS A 64 -13.41 -6.16 0.53
N ASP A 65 -14.59 -5.62 0.20
CA ASP A 65 -14.93 -5.21 -1.17
C ASP A 65 -14.44 -3.78 -1.43
N ARG A 66 -13.22 -3.69 -2.01
CA ARG A 66 -12.60 -2.40 -2.32
C ARG A 66 -13.28 -1.64 -3.46
N LYS A 67 -14.10 -2.32 -4.29
CA LYS A 67 -14.90 -1.63 -5.34
C LYS A 67 -15.95 -0.73 -4.70
N VAL A 68 -16.62 -1.23 -3.65
CA VAL A 68 -17.60 -0.43 -2.91
C VAL A 68 -16.91 0.75 -2.22
N SER A 69 -15.76 0.51 -1.59
CA SER A 69 -14.99 1.58 -0.96
C SER A 69 -14.51 2.62 -1.97
N ALA A 70 -14.06 2.19 -3.16
CA ALA A 70 -13.62 3.08 -4.24
C ALA A 70 -14.76 4.00 -4.71
N LYS A 71 -15.96 3.45 -4.96
CA LYS A 71 -17.13 4.26 -5.34
C LYS A 71 -17.47 5.31 -4.28
N LYS A 72 -17.42 4.93 -3.00
CA LYS A 72 -17.65 5.88 -1.89
C LYS A 72 -16.56 6.96 -1.83
N ALA A 73 -15.30 6.60 -2.03
CA ALA A 73 -14.20 7.56 -2.03
C ALA A 73 -14.34 8.60 -3.17
N VAL A 74 -14.73 8.16 -4.38
CA VAL A 74 -15.02 9.05 -5.50
C VAL A 74 -16.21 9.97 -5.18
N ALA A 75 -17.26 9.45 -4.54
CA ALA A 75 -18.40 10.27 -4.09
C ALA A 75 -18.02 11.31 -3.03
N LEU A 76 -16.96 11.07 -2.26
CA LEU A 76 -16.36 12.05 -1.33
C LEU A 76 -15.45 13.08 -2.05
N GLY A 77 -15.30 12.98 -3.37
CA GLY A 77 -14.54 13.92 -4.18
C GLY A 77 -13.08 13.53 -4.40
N ALA A 78 -12.69 12.30 -4.12
CA ALA A 78 -11.34 11.83 -4.42
C ALA A 78 -11.11 11.67 -5.93
N ASP A 79 -9.95 12.11 -6.40
CA ASP A 79 -9.48 11.96 -7.79
C ASP A 79 -8.33 10.93 -7.90
N VAL A 80 -7.73 10.54 -6.79
CA VAL A 80 -6.71 9.48 -6.70
C VAL A 80 -7.05 8.52 -5.56
N LEU A 81 -7.01 7.22 -5.85
CA LEU A 81 -7.26 6.17 -4.87
C LEU A 81 -5.96 5.45 -4.52
N LEU A 82 -5.59 5.45 -3.25
CA LEU A 82 -4.45 4.72 -2.72
C LEU A 82 -4.95 3.43 -2.05
N LEU A 83 -4.67 2.29 -2.66
CA LEU A 83 -5.00 1.00 -2.10
C LEU A 83 -3.86 0.54 -1.17
N ASP A 84 -4.12 0.53 0.12
CA ASP A 84 -3.24 -0.06 1.10
C ASP A 84 -3.32 -1.59 1.04
N ASP A 85 -2.15 -2.23 0.99
CA ASP A 85 -2.01 -3.69 0.80
C ASP A 85 -2.86 -4.19 -0.40
N GLY A 86 -2.76 -3.47 -1.54
CA GLY A 86 -3.61 -3.66 -2.71
C GLY A 86 -3.11 -4.66 -3.73
N PHE A 87 -1.84 -5.09 -3.67
CA PHE A 87 -1.19 -5.82 -4.76
C PHE A 87 -1.85 -7.17 -5.08
N GLN A 88 -2.39 -7.89 -4.08
CA GLN A 88 -3.13 -9.14 -4.23
C GLN A 88 -4.62 -8.95 -4.54
N TYR A 89 -5.12 -7.70 -4.63
CA TYR A 89 -6.53 -7.48 -4.90
C TYR A 89 -6.79 -7.33 -6.40
N TRP A 90 -7.34 -8.36 -7.02
CA TRP A 90 -7.61 -8.43 -8.47
C TRP A 90 -8.95 -7.80 -8.89
N GLY A 91 -9.79 -7.46 -7.93
CA GLY A 91 -11.14 -6.98 -8.19
C GLY A 91 -11.23 -5.53 -8.68
N LEU A 92 -10.14 -4.77 -8.72
CA LEU A 92 -10.11 -3.37 -9.16
C LEU A 92 -8.86 -3.16 -10.01
N ASP A 93 -9.04 -2.61 -11.21
CA ASP A 93 -7.93 -2.21 -12.06
C ASP A 93 -7.16 -1.06 -11.43
N ARG A 94 -5.86 -1.07 -11.61
CA ARG A 94 -4.95 -0.08 -11.02
C ARG A 94 -4.04 0.48 -12.10
N ASP A 95 -3.86 1.79 -12.10
CA ASP A 95 -2.94 2.46 -13.03
C ASP A 95 -1.49 2.19 -12.66
N ARG A 96 -1.20 2.04 -11.37
CA ARG A 96 0.15 1.84 -10.84
C ARG A 96 0.14 0.89 -9.64
N ASP A 97 1.07 -0.06 -9.65
CA ASP A 97 1.38 -0.92 -8.51
C ASP A 97 2.78 -0.58 -7.97
N ILE A 98 2.85 -0.05 -6.76
CA ILE A 98 4.11 0.23 -6.06
C ILE A 98 4.38 -0.93 -5.12
N VAL A 99 5.48 -1.65 -5.33
CA VAL A 99 5.86 -2.79 -4.50
C VAL A 99 7.02 -2.41 -3.59
N LEU A 100 6.79 -2.52 -2.28
CA LEU A 100 7.79 -2.27 -1.25
C LEU A 100 8.61 -3.54 -1.05
N ILE A 101 9.93 -3.39 -1.08
CA ILE A 101 10.90 -4.46 -0.86
C ILE A 101 11.73 -4.11 0.37
N ASP A 102 11.55 -4.84 1.46
CA ASP A 102 12.38 -4.68 2.66
C ASP A 102 13.79 -5.21 2.39
N CYS A 103 14.80 -4.34 2.40
CA CYS A 103 16.18 -4.75 2.15
C CYS A 103 16.71 -5.77 3.14
N MET A 104 16.14 -5.87 4.34
CA MET A 104 16.58 -6.82 5.37
C MET A 104 16.02 -8.23 5.16
N ASN A 105 14.89 -8.36 4.44
CA ASN A 105 14.33 -9.66 4.02
C ASN A 105 13.53 -9.49 2.72
N PRO A 106 14.20 -9.28 1.57
CA PRO A 106 13.57 -8.79 0.35
C PRO A 106 12.58 -9.77 -0.29
N PHE A 107 12.79 -11.07 -0.16
CA PHE A 107 12.04 -12.07 -0.92
C PHE A 107 11.52 -13.24 -0.07
N GLY A 108 11.37 -13.04 1.24
CA GLY A 108 10.70 -13.98 2.13
C GLY A 108 11.16 -15.42 1.99
N TYR A 109 12.49 -15.64 1.91
CA TYR A 109 13.15 -16.93 1.69
C TYR A 109 12.85 -17.55 0.30
N PHE A 110 12.43 -16.74 -0.68
CA PHE A 110 12.11 -17.15 -2.07
C PHE A 110 10.95 -18.14 -2.22
N HIS A 111 10.18 -18.38 -1.17
CA HIS A 111 9.07 -19.30 -1.19
C HIS A 111 7.78 -18.65 -0.71
N ALA A 112 6.68 -19.10 -1.32
CA ALA A 112 5.35 -18.72 -0.87
C ALA A 112 5.00 -19.45 0.44
N LEU A 113 4.04 -18.88 1.17
CA LEU A 113 3.47 -19.50 2.36
C LEU A 113 2.98 -20.94 2.05
N PRO A 114 3.17 -21.90 2.97
CA PRO A 114 3.72 -21.76 4.33
C PRO A 114 5.25 -21.93 4.40
N ARG A 115 5.94 -22.28 3.29
CA ARG A 115 7.38 -22.57 3.28
C ARG A 115 8.25 -21.32 3.43
N GLY A 116 7.80 -20.19 2.95
CA GLY A 116 8.43 -18.88 3.07
C GLY A 116 7.41 -17.82 3.47
N LEU A 117 7.69 -16.54 3.18
CA LEU A 117 6.86 -15.42 3.58
C LEU A 117 6.16 -14.73 2.39
N LEU A 118 6.39 -15.17 1.18
CA LEU A 118 5.74 -14.58 0.01
C LEU A 118 4.25 -14.92 -0.02
N ARG A 119 3.41 -13.93 -0.31
CA ARG A 119 1.98 -14.12 -0.55
C ARG A 119 1.68 -14.59 -1.97
N GLU A 120 2.60 -14.31 -2.91
CA GLU A 120 2.54 -14.70 -4.32
C GLU A 120 3.93 -15.11 -4.80
N PRO A 121 4.05 -15.92 -5.88
CA PRO A 121 5.33 -16.21 -6.49
C PRO A 121 6.04 -14.93 -6.98
N LEU A 122 7.37 -14.96 -7.07
CA LEU A 122 8.16 -13.81 -7.53
C LEU A 122 7.80 -13.35 -8.95
N THR A 123 7.21 -14.19 -9.78
CA THR A 123 6.69 -13.82 -11.11
C THR A 123 5.65 -12.71 -11.03
N ALA A 124 4.93 -12.58 -9.90
CA ALA A 124 3.99 -11.49 -9.66
C ALA A 124 4.65 -10.10 -9.70
N LEU A 125 5.95 -10.01 -9.42
CA LEU A 125 6.72 -8.76 -9.50
C LEU A 125 6.68 -8.13 -10.90
N GLY A 126 6.42 -8.92 -11.95
CA GLY A 126 6.23 -8.40 -13.31
C GLY A 126 5.06 -7.41 -13.47
N ARG A 127 4.13 -7.34 -12.51
CA ARG A 127 3.02 -6.37 -12.50
C ARG A 127 3.41 -5.02 -11.93
N ALA A 128 4.54 -4.94 -11.21
CA ALA A 128 4.93 -3.72 -10.52
C ALA A 128 5.25 -2.58 -11.50
N SER A 129 4.76 -1.40 -11.19
CA SER A 129 5.09 -0.15 -11.89
C SER A 129 6.28 0.57 -11.27
N LEU A 130 6.58 0.26 -10.00
CA LEU A 130 7.69 0.82 -9.24
C LEU A 130 8.10 -0.15 -8.13
N PHE A 131 9.39 -0.37 -7.95
CA PHE A 131 9.95 -1.01 -6.76
C PHE A 131 10.51 0.05 -5.82
N LEU A 132 10.12 -0.02 -4.55
CA LEU A 132 10.60 0.87 -3.51
C LEU A 132 11.37 0.05 -2.47
N LEU A 133 12.71 0.19 -2.47
CA LEU A 133 13.56 -0.47 -1.49
C LEU A 133 13.47 0.27 -0.16
N THR A 134 12.86 -0.36 0.84
CA THR A 134 12.78 0.20 2.19
C THR A 134 13.97 -0.21 3.02
N LYS A 135 14.35 0.60 4.01
CA LYS A 135 15.55 0.40 4.86
C LYS A 135 16.83 0.27 4.01
N SER A 136 16.90 0.96 2.88
CA SER A 136 18.03 0.86 1.96
C SER A 136 19.32 1.43 2.54
N ASP A 137 19.23 2.27 3.56
CA ASP A 137 20.32 2.80 4.39
C ASP A 137 20.97 1.73 5.28
N LYS A 138 20.24 0.66 5.61
CA LYS A 138 20.72 -0.44 6.46
C LYS A 138 21.36 -1.59 5.69
N ALA A 139 21.16 -1.63 4.38
CA ALA A 139 21.73 -2.68 3.53
C ALA A 139 23.01 -2.22 2.85
N SER A 140 23.98 -3.11 2.74
CA SER A 140 25.23 -2.88 2.01
C SER A 140 24.96 -2.72 0.49
N ASP A 141 25.90 -2.13 -0.23
CA ASP A 141 25.76 -1.97 -1.68
C ASP A 141 25.74 -3.32 -2.42
N GLU A 142 26.43 -4.33 -1.87
CA GLU A 142 26.42 -5.68 -2.41
C GLU A 142 25.02 -6.33 -2.28
N GLU A 143 24.38 -6.19 -1.10
CA GLU A 143 23.00 -6.68 -0.87
C GLU A 143 22.00 -5.97 -1.78
N LYS A 144 22.09 -4.65 -1.88
CA LYS A 144 21.26 -3.87 -2.81
C LYS A 144 21.44 -4.31 -4.26
N LEU A 145 22.67 -4.64 -4.66
CA LEU A 145 22.94 -5.15 -6.01
C LEU A 145 22.30 -6.52 -6.24
N LYS A 146 22.39 -7.44 -5.26
CA LYS A 146 21.71 -8.75 -5.33
C LYS A 146 20.19 -8.58 -5.47
N ILE A 147 19.58 -7.71 -4.66
CA ILE A 147 18.15 -7.40 -4.74
C ILE A 147 17.79 -6.86 -6.12
N LYS A 148 18.53 -5.87 -6.62
CA LYS A 148 18.29 -5.27 -7.94
C LYS A 148 18.38 -6.31 -9.07
N ARG A 149 19.31 -7.26 -9.01
CA ARG A 149 19.41 -8.34 -10.01
C ARG A 149 18.13 -9.18 -10.05
N VAL A 150 17.60 -9.58 -8.91
CA VAL A 150 16.34 -10.34 -8.83
C VAL A 150 15.18 -9.50 -9.38
N LEU A 151 15.05 -8.26 -8.96
CA LEU A 151 13.99 -7.37 -9.44
C LEU A 151 14.06 -7.15 -10.96
N ARG A 152 15.26 -7.00 -11.53
CA ARG A 152 15.45 -6.87 -12.99
C ARG A 152 15.10 -8.13 -13.76
N HIS A 153 15.20 -9.30 -13.15
CA HIS A 153 14.77 -10.56 -13.79
C HIS A 153 13.25 -10.58 -14.04
N TYR A 154 12.44 -10.07 -13.10
CA TYR A 154 10.98 -10.08 -13.20
C TYR A 154 10.39 -8.77 -13.73
N GLY A 155 10.90 -7.62 -13.31
CA GLY A 155 10.41 -6.30 -13.69
C GLY A 155 11.42 -5.51 -14.54
N ARG A 156 11.83 -6.07 -15.67
CA ARG A 156 12.92 -5.65 -16.57
C ARG A 156 13.21 -4.13 -16.61
N THR A 157 12.21 -3.33 -16.92
CA THR A 157 12.32 -1.86 -17.06
C THR A 157 11.71 -1.10 -15.88
N THR A 158 11.11 -1.80 -14.91
CA THR A 158 10.45 -1.17 -13.76
C THR A 158 11.46 -0.35 -12.95
N PRO A 159 11.20 0.94 -12.68
CA PRO A 159 12.07 1.78 -11.84
C PRO A 159 12.28 1.17 -10.46
N ILE A 160 13.48 1.36 -9.90
CA ILE A 160 13.85 0.92 -8.56
C ILE A 160 14.39 2.13 -7.80
N LEU A 161 13.70 2.55 -6.74
CA LEU A 161 14.11 3.65 -5.87
C LEU A 161 14.45 3.12 -4.47
N GLY A 162 15.44 3.72 -3.83
CA GLY A 162 15.77 3.45 -2.43
C GLY A 162 15.17 4.49 -1.51
N THR A 163 14.73 4.08 -0.33
CA THR A 163 14.30 4.97 0.75
C THR A 163 15.01 4.65 2.05
N ALA A 164 15.31 5.69 2.80
CA ALA A 164 15.75 5.60 4.18
C ALA A 164 14.57 5.94 5.10
N HIS A 165 14.54 5.35 6.28
CA HIS A 165 13.60 5.74 7.31
C HIS A 165 14.20 6.92 8.06
N SER A 166 13.60 8.09 7.91
CA SER A 166 13.92 9.26 8.74
C SER A 166 12.96 9.28 9.93
N PRO A 167 13.48 9.40 11.17
CA PRO A 167 12.64 9.52 12.37
C PRO A 167 11.79 10.78 12.38
#